data_1c9f6402cf57f24972565be8034deb34
#
_entry.id   1c9f6402cf57f24972565be8034deb34
#
_cell.length_a   1.000
_cell.length_b   1.000
_cell.length_c   1.000
_cell.angle_alpha   90.00
_cell.angle_beta   90.00
_cell.angle_gamma   90.00
#
_symmetry.space_group_name_H-M   'P 1'
#
loop_
_entity.id
_entity.type
_entity.pdbx_description
1 polymer ?
#
loop_
_entity_poly.entity_id
_entity_poly.type
_entity_poly.pdbx_seq_one_letter_code
_entity_poly.pdbx_strand_id
1 'polypeptide(L)'
;IAVSRGLGDVYKRQAMGYGQFIPSSYRSYAIDFDDDGIRNIVTNPIDAIGSVANYLSKHGWERNATIAEALTKNDVNSNFKTSLSLKEPDALELASKINLQNKKYLQINFEDKEFWLGHKNLYVLSRYNRSSFYVMAVFLLSQEIDYAYRVKI
;
A
#
# COMPACT_ATOMS: atom_id res chain seq x y z
N ILE A 1 26.45 -3.26 30.97
CA ILE A 1 25.35 -4.02 30.31
C ILE A 1 24.32 -3.05 29.67
N ALA A 2 24.80 -2.04 28.96
CA ALA A 2 23.89 -1.16 28.22
C ALA A 2 23.84 -1.43 26.69
N VAL A 3 24.52 -2.49 26.22
CA VAL A 3 24.73 -2.74 24.77
C VAL A 3 23.64 -3.58 24.12
N SER A 4 22.75 -4.21 24.88
CA SER A 4 21.85 -5.20 24.28
C SER A 4 20.47 -4.67 23.81
N ARG A 5 20.08 -3.43 24.16
CA ARG A 5 18.79 -2.88 23.74
C ARG A 5 18.74 -2.47 22.27
N GLY A 6 19.84 -1.99 21.69
CA GLY A 6 19.88 -1.55 20.31
C GLY A 6 19.97 -2.71 19.29
N LEU A 7 20.82 -3.69 19.56
CA LEU A 7 20.99 -4.84 18.64
C LEU A 7 19.77 -5.77 18.62
N GLY A 8 19.10 -6.00 19.74
CA GLY A 8 17.91 -6.84 19.81
C GLY A 8 16.74 -6.26 19.05
N ASP A 9 16.57 -4.94 18.98
CA ASP A 9 15.50 -4.29 18.23
C ASP A 9 15.78 -4.26 16.71
N VAL A 10 17.02 -4.11 16.31
CA VAL A 10 17.41 -4.17 14.89
C VAL A 10 17.22 -5.61 14.36
N TYR A 11 17.61 -6.61 15.12
CA TYR A 11 17.44 -8.02 14.74
C TYR A 11 15.96 -8.44 14.68
N LYS A 12 15.11 -7.88 15.56
CA LYS A 12 13.66 -8.15 15.58
C LYS A 12 12.90 -7.52 14.43
N ARG A 13 13.50 -6.57 13.70
CA ARG A 13 12.85 -5.83 12.60
C ARG A 13 13.40 -6.19 11.22
N GLN A 14 14.27 -7.18 11.12
CA GLN A 14 14.82 -7.60 9.84
C GLN A 14 13.71 -8.17 8.95
N ALA A 15 13.58 -7.59 7.75
CA ALA A 15 12.60 -8.00 6.75
C ALA A 15 12.99 -9.37 6.14
N MET A 16 12.01 -10.23 5.90
CA MET A 16 12.19 -11.60 5.44
C MET A 16 11.42 -11.90 4.17
N GLY A 17 12.03 -12.69 3.30
CA GLY A 17 11.42 -13.28 2.11
C GLY A 17 10.99 -12.29 1.05
N TYR A 18 10.23 -12.77 0.08
CA TYR A 18 9.72 -11.96 -1.04
C TYR A 18 8.86 -10.78 -0.56
N GLY A 19 8.01 -11.00 0.43
CA GLY A 19 7.12 -9.98 0.98
C GLY A 19 7.81 -9.01 1.95
N GLN A 20 9.11 -9.18 2.25
CA GLN A 20 9.84 -8.35 3.21
C GLN A 20 9.09 -8.16 4.54
N PHE A 21 8.50 -9.25 5.05
CA PHE A 21 7.78 -9.22 6.31
C PHE A 21 8.75 -9.09 7.49
N ILE A 22 8.47 -8.16 8.40
CA ILE A 22 9.10 -8.18 9.72
C ILE A 22 8.56 -9.37 10.54
N PRO A 23 9.30 -9.86 11.55
CA PRO A 23 8.90 -11.07 12.30
C PRO A 23 7.50 -11.03 12.91
N SER A 24 7.01 -9.86 13.31
CA SER A 24 5.63 -9.71 13.80
C SER A 24 4.61 -9.88 12.67
N SER A 25 4.88 -9.32 11.49
CA SER A 25 4.00 -9.48 10.32
C SER A 25 3.99 -10.93 9.83
N TYR A 26 5.13 -11.61 9.83
CA TYR A 26 5.21 -13.04 9.52
C TYR A 26 4.28 -13.85 10.44
N ARG A 27 4.39 -13.65 11.75
CA ARG A 27 3.55 -14.40 12.72
C ARG A 27 2.07 -14.14 12.55
N SER A 28 1.68 -12.92 12.18
CA SER A 28 0.28 -12.49 12.12
C SER A 28 -0.39 -12.75 10.77
N TYR A 29 0.38 -12.75 9.69
CA TYR A 29 -0.19 -12.69 8.33
C TYR A 29 0.35 -13.73 7.35
N ALA A 30 1.50 -14.37 7.65
CA ALA A 30 2.00 -15.42 6.77
C ALA A 30 1.07 -16.64 6.81
N ILE A 31 0.78 -17.17 5.62
CA ILE A 31 -0.06 -18.35 5.42
C ILE A 31 0.65 -19.34 4.52
N ASP A 32 0.32 -20.59 4.67
CA ASP A 32 0.54 -21.65 3.72
C ASP A 32 -0.59 -21.53 2.68
N PHE A 33 -0.28 -21.10 1.48
CA PHE A 33 -1.29 -20.78 0.46
C PHE A 33 -1.47 -21.88 -0.59
N ASP A 34 -0.49 -22.76 -0.73
CA ASP A 34 -0.56 -23.92 -1.59
C ASP A 34 -0.84 -25.25 -0.86
N ASP A 35 -1.10 -25.17 0.45
CA ASP A 35 -1.48 -26.31 1.31
C ASP A 35 -0.41 -27.42 1.37
N ASP A 36 0.88 -27.05 1.26
CA ASP A 36 1.99 -28.02 1.37
C ASP A 36 2.38 -28.36 2.82
N GLY A 37 1.74 -27.70 3.80
CA GLY A 37 1.97 -27.83 5.22
C GLY A 37 3.07 -26.92 5.78
N ILE A 38 3.72 -26.09 4.97
CA ILE A 38 4.85 -25.25 5.34
C ILE A 38 4.61 -23.79 4.92
N ARG A 39 4.55 -22.88 5.87
CA ARG A 39 4.49 -21.43 5.58
C ARG A 39 5.86 -20.89 5.19
N ASN A 40 6.17 -20.85 3.92
CA ASN A 40 7.48 -20.49 3.40
C ASN A 40 7.46 -19.24 2.50
N ILE A 41 7.46 -18.06 3.08
CA ILE A 41 7.52 -16.79 2.32
C ILE A 41 8.92 -16.44 1.79
N VAL A 42 9.94 -17.25 2.08
CA VAL A 42 11.34 -16.95 1.73
C VAL A 42 11.68 -17.52 0.36
N THR A 43 11.32 -18.77 0.10
CA THR A 43 11.66 -19.46 -1.15
C THR A 43 10.43 -19.92 -1.94
N ASN A 44 9.22 -19.87 -1.34
CA ASN A 44 7.97 -20.22 -2.00
C ASN A 44 7.21 -18.92 -2.40
N PRO A 45 7.17 -18.57 -3.71
CA PRO A 45 6.46 -17.38 -4.18
C PRO A 45 4.94 -17.47 -4.00
N ILE A 46 4.36 -18.67 -3.99
CA ILE A 46 2.91 -18.89 -3.82
C ILE A 46 2.49 -18.46 -2.41
N ASP A 47 3.21 -18.95 -1.40
CA ASP A 47 3.00 -18.53 -0.02
C ASP A 47 3.25 -17.04 0.19
N ALA A 48 4.29 -16.51 -0.44
CA ALA A 48 4.62 -15.09 -0.33
C ALA A 48 3.47 -14.21 -0.89
N ILE A 49 2.94 -14.54 -2.07
CA ILE A 49 1.81 -13.83 -2.70
C ILE A 49 0.56 -13.96 -1.82
N GLY A 50 0.23 -15.17 -1.38
CA GLY A 50 -0.90 -15.44 -0.49
C GLY A 50 -0.80 -14.69 0.83
N SER A 51 0.40 -14.64 1.42
CA SER A 51 0.65 -13.92 2.67
C SER A 51 0.51 -12.41 2.52
N VAL A 52 0.98 -11.82 1.42
CA VAL A 52 0.78 -10.39 1.13
C VAL A 52 -0.70 -10.10 0.93
N ALA A 53 -1.41 -10.93 0.18
CA ALA A 53 -2.86 -10.79 -0.01
C ALA A 53 -3.63 -10.89 1.32
N ASN A 54 -3.25 -11.83 2.19
CA ASN A 54 -3.82 -11.94 3.54
C ASN A 54 -3.53 -10.69 4.39
N TYR A 55 -2.31 -10.15 4.33
CA TYR A 55 -1.96 -8.89 5.00
C TYR A 55 -2.90 -7.76 4.56
N LEU A 56 -3.05 -7.53 3.27
CA LEU A 56 -3.90 -6.46 2.73
C LEU A 56 -5.37 -6.67 3.13
N SER A 57 -5.87 -7.91 3.04
CA SER A 57 -7.23 -8.27 3.47
C SER A 57 -7.48 -7.94 4.93
N LYS A 58 -6.55 -8.31 5.83
CA LYS A 58 -6.66 -8.03 7.28
C LYS A 58 -6.57 -6.54 7.60
N HIS A 59 -6.03 -5.72 6.70
CA HIS A 59 -5.98 -4.27 6.83
C HIS A 59 -7.16 -3.56 6.12
N GLY A 60 -8.15 -4.31 5.65
CA GLY A 60 -9.39 -3.75 5.12
C GLY A 60 -9.38 -3.51 3.60
N TRP A 61 -8.61 -4.28 2.85
CA TRP A 61 -8.66 -4.26 1.39
C TRP A 61 -10.07 -4.56 0.88
N GLU A 62 -10.58 -3.71 0.00
CA GLU A 62 -11.85 -3.88 -0.68
C GLU A 62 -11.63 -4.42 -2.09
N ARG A 63 -12.14 -5.64 -2.34
CA ARG A 63 -12.00 -6.28 -3.65
C ARG A 63 -12.72 -5.45 -4.73
N ASN A 64 -12.08 -5.28 -5.88
CA ASN A 64 -12.59 -4.52 -7.03
C ASN A 64 -12.84 -3.02 -6.77
N ALA A 65 -12.44 -2.48 -5.62
CA ALA A 65 -12.54 -1.05 -5.38
C ALA A 65 -11.34 -0.32 -6.01
N THR A 66 -11.60 0.90 -6.46
CA THR A 66 -10.57 1.79 -7.02
C THR A 66 -9.45 2.04 -6.01
N ILE A 67 -8.22 2.02 -6.49
CA ILE A 67 -7.03 2.27 -5.65
C ILE A 67 -6.67 3.75 -5.68
N ALA A 68 -6.49 4.33 -6.87
CA ALA A 68 -6.22 5.75 -7.08
C ALA A 68 -6.74 6.21 -8.44
N GLU A 69 -7.01 7.50 -8.57
CA GLU A 69 -7.42 8.16 -9.80
C GLU A 69 -6.54 9.38 -10.06
N ALA A 70 -6.10 9.57 -11.30
CA ALA A 70 -5.39 10.78 -11.69
C ALA A 70 -6.34 11.97 -11.69
N LEU A 71 -5.90 13.07 -11.12
CA LEU A 71 -6.65 14.35 -11.12
C LEU A 71 -6.12 15.26 -12.22
N THR A 72 -7.03 15.97 -12.90
CA THR A 72 -6.65 17.01 -13.83
C THR A 72 -6.34 18.31 -13.10
N LYS A 73 -5.64 19.26 -13.76
CA LYS A 73 -5.36 20.59 -13.19
C LYS A 73 -6.63 21.36 -12.80
N ASN A 74 -7.77 21.06 -13.44
CA ASN A 74 -9.04 21.70 -13.17
C ASN A 74 -9.71 21.17 -11.87
N ASP A 75 -9.33 19.97 -11.45
CA ASP A 75 -9.85 19.34 -10.23
C ASP A 75 -9.11 19.83 -8.98
N VAL A 76 -7.94 20.46 -9.17
CA VAL A 76 -7.05 20.89 -8.09
C VAL A 76 -7.11 22.41 -7.93
N ASN A 77 -7.68 22.88 -6.83
CA ASN A 77 -7.75 24.29 -6.50
C ASN A 77 -6.37 24.80 -6.00
N SER A 78 -5.98 26.02 -6.36
CA SER A 78 -4.67 26.64 -6.08
C SER A 78 -4.28 26.74 -4.59
N ASN A 79 -5.21 26.48 -3.68
CA ASN A 79 -5.00 26.49 -2.23
C ASN A 79 -4.62 25.14 -1.63
N PHE A 80 -4.39 24.12 -2.45
CA PHE A 80 -3.99 22.81 -1.97
C PHE A 80 -2.56 22.85 -1.44
N LYS A 81 -2.42 22.75 -0.12
CA LYS A 81 -1.15 22.39 0.51
C LYS A 81 -0.90 20.92 0.26
N THR A 82 0.04 20.64 -0.61
CA THR A 82 0.58 19.30 -0.84
C THR A 82 1.24 18.81 0.43
N SER A 83 0.53 18.02 1.17
CA SER A 83 1.06 17.30 2.31
C SER A 83 0.99 15.82 2.00
N LEU A 84 2.12 15.19 1.88
CA LEU A 84 2.34 13.73 1.88
C LEU A 84 1.94 13.12 3.24
N SER A 85 0.98 13.70 3.92
CA SER A 85 0.47 13.24 5.19
C SER A 85 -0.66 12.26 4.95
N LEU A 86 -0.41 11.00 5.23
CA LEU A 86 -1.39 9.91 5.33
C LEU A 86 -2.43 10.14 6.47
N LYS A 87 -2.75 11.37 6.82
CA LYS A 87 -3.70 11.73 7.87
C LYS A 87 -5.08 12.01 7.30
N GLU A 88 -6.09 11.41 7.91
CA GLU A 88 -7.50 11.44 7.54
C GLU A 88 -8.19 12.81 7.32
N PRO A 89 -7.81 13.93 7.98
CA PRO A 89 -8.61 15.15 7.94
C PRO A 89 -8.56 15.92 6.62
N ASP A 90 -7.42 15.91 5.94
CA ASP A 90 -7.22 16.74 4.73
C ASP A 90 -7.98 16.18 3.51
N ALA A 91 -8.24 14.89 3.54
CA ALA A 91 -8.98 14.19 2.51
C ALA A 91 -10.50 14.48 2.55
N LEU A 92 -11.05 14.75 3.73
CA LEU A 92 -12.47 15.07 3.90
C LEU A 92 -12.84 16.45 3.30
N GLU A 93 -11.94 17.43 3.39
CA GLU A 93 -12.15 18.75 2.81
C GLU A 93 -12.14 18.70 1.28
N LEU A 94 -11.26 17.92 0.69
CA LEU A 94 -11.23 17.68 -0.76
C LEU A 94 -12.48 16.93 -1.22
N ALA A 95 -12.87 15.87 -0.52
CA ALA A 95 -14.06 15.09 -0.83
C ALA A 95 -15.35 15.92 -0.83
N SER A 96 -15.46 16.90 0.08
CA SER A 96 -16.62 17.80 0.11
C SER A 96 -16.68 18.74 -1.09
N LYS A 97 -15.53 19.20 -1.60
CA LYS A 97 -15.41 20.11 -2.75
C LYS A 97 -15.67 19.43 -4.10
N ILE A 98 -15.39 18.12 -4.21
CA ILE A 98 -15.58 17.34 -5.45
C ILE A 98 -16.86 16.50 -5.41
N ASN A 99 -17.77 16.75 -4.47
CA ASN A 99 -19.03 16.02 -4.28
C ASN A 99 -18.86 14.50 -4.07
N LEU A 100 -17.75 14.10 -3.49
CA LEU A 100 -17.42 12.72 -3.21
C LEU A 100 -17.85 12.36 -1.78
N GLN A 101 -19.15 12.14 -1.58
CA GLN A 101 -19.70 11.82 -0.26
C GLN A 101 -19.11 10.52 0.32
N ASN A 102 -18.61 10.62 1.57
CA ASN A 102 -18.25 9.49 2.46
C ASN A 102 -17.07 8.59 2.08
N LYS A 103 -16.08 9.04 1.31
CA LYS A 103 -14.89 8.22 1.02
C LYS A 103 -13.64 8.81 1.65
N LYS A 104 -12.77 7.96 2.17
CA LYS A 104 -11.45 8.35 2.71
C LYS A 104 -10.47 8.49 1.56
N TYR A 105 -9.95 9.69 1.32
CA TYR A 105 -9.06 9.99 0.20
C TYR A 105 -7.69 10.41 0.67
N LEU A 106 -6.71 10.12 -0.14
CA LEU A 106 -5.32 10.48 0.04
C LEU A 106 -4.85 11.23 -1.20
N GLN A 107 -4.42 12.47 -1.05
CA GLN A 107 -3.81 13.20 -2.15
C GLN A 107 -2.31 12.92 -2.18
N ILE A 108 -1.79 12.59 -3.36
CA ILE A 108 -0.37 12.44 -3.62
C ILE A 108 -0.01 13.44 -4.71
N ASN A 109 1.04 14.21 -4.46
CA ASN A 109 1.63 15.14 -5.43
C ASN A 109 3.06 14.68 -5.74
N PHE A 110 3.37 14.64 -7.01
CA PHE A 110 4.74 14.46 -7.51
C PHE A 110 5.27 15.80 -8.04
N GLU A 111 6.57 15.99 -8.07
CA GLU A 111 7.25 17.21 -8.48
C GLU A 111 6.85 17.70 -9.88
N ASP A 112 6.42 16.80 -10.77
CA ASP A 112 5.95 17.08 -12.14
C ASP A 112 4.50 17.56 -12.23
N LYS A 113 3.87 17.96 -11.11
CA LYS A 113 2.48 18.44 -11.03
C LYS A 113 1.43 17.40 -11.40
N GLU A 114 1.71 16.14 -11.23
CA GLU A 114 0.72 15.08 -11.25
C GLU A 114 0.04 14.97 -9.89
N PHE A 115 -1.28 15.03 -9.90
CA PHE A 115 -2.11 14.90 -8.71
C PHE A 115 -2.89 13.60 -8.79
N TRP A 116 -2.93 12.87 -7.68
CA TRP A 116 -3.66 11.62 -7.57
C TRP A 116 -4.58 11.65 -6.36
N LEU A 117 -5.79 11.17 -6.56
CA LEU A 117 -6.75 10.95 -5.50
C LEU A 117 -6.67 9.48 -5.08
N GLY A 118 -6.16 9.23 -3.88
CA GLY A 118 -6.08 7.89 -3.32
C GLY A 118 -7.35 7.49 -2.61
N HIS A 119 -7.84 6.29 -2.89
CA HIS A 119 -8.99 5.68 -2.22
C HIS A 119 -8.56 4.81 -1.03
N LYS A 120 -9.53 4.16 -0.38
CA LYS A 120 -9.26 3.30 0.78
C LYS A 120 -8.18 2.23 0.52
N ASN A 121 -8.17 1.62 -0.66
CA ASN A 121 -7.16 0.62 -0.99
C ASN A 121 -5.74 1.21 -1.09
N LEU A 122 -5.59 2.46 -1.52
CA LEU A 122 -4.28 3.13 -1.48
C LEU A 122 -3.81 3.31 -0.03
N TYR A 123 -4.71 3.68 0.87
CA TYR A 123 -4.41 3.72 2.30
C TYR A 123 -4.01 2.34 2.85
N VAL A 124 -4.70 1.27 2.44
CA VAL A 124 -4.33 -0.10 2.84
C VAL A 124 -2.92 -0.46 2.36
N LEU A 125 -2.55 -0.13 1.11
CA LEU A 125 -1.18 -0.28 0.62
C LEU A 125 -0.17 0.49 1.48
N SER A 126 -0.53 1.69 1.95
CA SER A 126 0.33 2.49 2.82
C SER A 126 0.56 1.88 4.22
N ARG A 127 -0.26 0.94 4.64
CA ARG A 127 -0.03 0.16 5.88
C ARG A 127 1.14 -0.81 5.71
N TYR A 128 1.39 -1.26 4.50
CA TYR A 128 2.53 -2.10 4.17
C TYR A 128 3.84 -1.30 4.12
N ASN A 129 3.82 -0.17 3.43
CA ASN A 129 4.94 0.78 3.41
C ASN A 129 4.40 2.21 3.36
N ARG A 130 4.85 3.04 4.31
CA ARG A 130 4.36 4.42 4.47
C ARG A 130 4.88 5.41 3.43
N SER A 131 5.80 5.01 2.57
CA SER A 131 6.29 5.85 1.48
C SER A 131 5.23 5.97 0.38
N SER A 132 4.78 7.17 0.09
CA SER A 132 3.84 7.44 -1.01
C SER A 132 4.44 7.07 -2.37
N PHE A 133 5.73 7.31 -2.58
CA PHE A 133 6.42 6.87 -3.80
C PHE A 133 6.37 5.35 -3.96
N TYR A 134 6.61 4.61 -2.88
CA TYR A 134 6.48 3.16 -2.91
C TYR A 134 5.06 2.72 -3.26
N VAL A 135 4.07 3.29 -2.58
CA VAL A 135 2.65 2.92 -2.78
C VAL A 135 2.22 3.19 -4.22
N MET A 136 2.58 4.35 -4.77
CA MET A 136 2.27 4.68 -6.16
C MET A 136 3.04 3.82 -7.15
N ALA A 137 4.32 3.54 -6.90
CA ALA A 137 5.11 2.65 -7.75
C ALA A 137 4.49 1.24 -7.81
N VAL A 138 4.05 0.69 -6.67
CA VAL A 138 3.36 -0.62 -6.62
C VAL A 138 2.04 -0.56 -7.39
N PHE A 139 1.26 0.51 -7.21
CA PHE A 139 -0.01 0.67 -7.91
C PHE A 139 0.19 0.77 -9.44
N LEU A 140 1.06 1.68 -9.90
CA LEU A 140 1.32 1.86 -11.33
C LEU A 140 1.91 0.60 -11.97
N LEU A 141 2.86 -0.06 -11.30
CA LEU A 141 3.43 -1.32 -11.77
C LEU A 141 2.34 -2.42 -11.87
N SER A 142 1.40 -2.47 -10.94
CA SER A 142 0.30 -3.43 -11.01
C SER A 142 -0.59 -3.22 -12.23
N GLN A 143 -0.81 -1.97 -12.64
CA GLN A 143 -1.55 -1.65 -13.86
C GLN A 143 -0.79 -2.06 -15.13
N GLU A 144 0.51 -1.79 -15.18
CA GLU A 144 1.35 -2.22 -16.31
C GLU A 144 1.41 -3.75 -16.46
N ILE A 145 1.49 -4.47 -15.34
CA ILE A 145 1.47 -5.93 -15.34
C ILE A 145 0.11 -6.45 -15.85
N ASP A 146 -1.00 -5.90 -15.36
CA ASP A 146 -2.34 -6.28 -15.79
C ASP A 146 -2.55 -6.02 -17.29
N TYR A 147 -2.11 -4.83 -17.76
CA TYR A 147 -2.15 -4.50 -19.19
C TYR A 147 -1.31 -5.48 -20.03
N ALA A 148 -0.07 -5.73 -19.64
CA ALA A 148 0.82 -6.65 -20.36
C ALA A 148 0.29 -8.08 -20.37
N TYR A 149 -0.40 -8.51 -19.30
CA TYR A 149 -1.05 -9.83 -19.24
C TYR A 149 -2.23 -9.93 -20.20
N ARG A 150 -3.09 -8.91 -20.25
CA ARG A 150 -4.28 -8.88 -21.12
C ARG A 150 -3.97 -8.77 -22.60
N VAL A 151 -2.89 -8.07 -22.96
CA VAL A 151 -2.47 -7.90 -24.37
C VAL A 151 -1.84 -9.18 -24.95
N LYS A 152 -1.35 -10.09 -24.09
CA LYS A 152 -0.75 -11.37 -24.51
C LYS A 152 -1.76 -12.51 -24.72
N ILE A 153 -3.03 -12.26 -24.37
CA ILE A 153 -4.15 -13.20 -24.60
C ILE A 153 -4.93 -12.75 -25.83
#